data_3d0fc983297f78786a0dddfaa321c0b8
#
_entry.id   3d0fc983297f78786a0dddfaa321c0b8
#
_cell.length_a   1.000
_cell.length_b   1.000
_cell.length_c   1.000
_cell.angle_alpha   90.00
_cell.angle_beta   90.00
_cell.angle_gamma   90.00
#
_symmetry.space_group_name_H-M   'P 1'
#
loop_
_entity.id
_entity.type
_entity.pdbx_description
1 polymer ?
#
loop_
_entity_poly.entity_id
_entity_poly.type
_entity_poly.pdbx_seq_one_letter_code
_entity_poly.pdbx_strand_id
1 'polypeptide(L)'
;CKLCQDTGSVQGRTCTCVHKLMQGLRREEIEALSSLAISSFDTMELRYYPNTMDEKLGEPVRTYMGGLLEDLRSYAEEFDHNSESLMLFGNAGLGKTHAALAIAGIVLQKDFDVIYVSSPDFFGKLENARFDSSEDAETLLRTASAADLLILDDLGTEFVTPYFITTFYSLLNNRLGAGLPTIVTTNIADG
;
A
#
# COMPACT_ATOMS: atom_id res chain seq x y z
N CYS A 1 23.20 -10.97 -16.79
CA CYS A 1 23.80 -9.81 -16.09
C CYS A 1 25.33 -9.88 -16.15
N LYS A 2 25.99 -8.84 -16.66
CA LYS A 2 27.46 -8.82 -16.80
C LYS A 2 28.23 -8.88 -15.47
N LEU A 3 27.60 -8.44 -14.37
CA LEU A 3 28.24 -8.41 -13.05
C LEU A 3 28.27 -9.80 -12.39
N CYS A 4 27.17 -10.52 -12.40
CA CYS A 4 27.06 -11.82 -11.74
C CYS A 4 27.07 -13.00 -12.71
N GLN A 5 27.21 -12.78 -14.01
CA GLN A 5 27.15 -13.83 -15.05
C GLN A 5 25.93 -14.73 -14.89
N ASP A 6 24.78 -14.10 -14.58
CA ASP A 6 23.46 -14.72 -14.36
C ASP A 6 23.37 -15.69 -13.16
N THR A 7 24.36 -15.68 -12.28
CA THR A 7 24.33 -16.48 -11.03
C THR A 7 23.48 -15.83 -9.92
N GLY A 8 23.08 -14.57 -10.10
CA GLY A 8 22.32 -13.81 -9.09
C GLY A 8 23.15 -13.34 -7.88
N SER A 9 24.45 -13.68 -7.79
CA SER A 9 25.31 -13.37 -6.66
C SER A 9 26.66 -12.79 -7.11
N VAL A 10 27.19 -11.84 -6.33
CA VAL A 10 28.52 -11.26 -6.50
C VAL A 10 29.21 -11.23 -5.14
N GLN A 11 30.33 -11.94 -5.00
CA GLN A 11 31.08 -12.00 -3.74
C GLN A 11 30.23 -12.39 -2.51
N GLY A 12 29.29 -13.35 -2.68
CA GLY A 12 28.41 -13.82 -1.62
C GLY A 12 27.25 -12.87 -1.26
N ARG A 13 27.06 -11.78 -2.03
CA ARG A 13 25.93 -10.87 -1.88
C ARG A 13 25.01 -10.96 -3.07
N THR A 14 23.69 -10.72 -2.85
CA THR A 14 22.70 -10.67 -3.93
C THR A 14 23.09 -9.58 -4.94
N CYS A 15 23.06 -9.94 -6.23
CA CYS A 15 23.39 -8.99 -7.30
C CYS A 15 22.24 -7.99 -7.50
N THR A 16 22.55 -6.76 -7.85
CA THR A 16 21.56 -5.72 -8.17
C THR A 16 20.58 -6.10 -9.29
N CYS A 17 20.95 -7.03 -10.18
CA CYS A 17 20.02 -7.53 -11.19
C CYS A 17 18.87 -8.34 -10.59
N VAL A 18 19.10 -9.04 -9.48
CA VAL A 18 18.05 -9.78 -8.75
C VAL A 18 17.10 -8.80 -8.08
N HIS A 19 17.62 -7.75 -7.41
CA HIS A 19 16.79 -6.69 -6.84
C HIS A 19 15.88 -6.05 -7.90
N LYS A 20 16.43 -5.68 -9.06
CA LYS A 20 15.63 -5.12 -10.16
C LYS A 20 14.56 -6.07 -10.69
N LEU A 21 14.89 -7.36 -10.75
CA LEU A 21 13.91 -8.39 -11.16
C LEU A 21 12.78 -8.50 -10.13
N MET A 22 13.13 -8.55 -8.85
CA MET A 22 12.13 -8.60 -7.76
C MET A 22 11.23 -7.37 -7.74
N GLN A 23 11.79 -6.17 -7.89
CA GLN A 23 11.00 -4.94 -8.03
C GLN A 23 10.04 -5.00 -9.22
N GLY A 24 10.50 -5.48 -10.37
CA GLY A 24 9.67 -5.65 -11.55
C GLY A 24 8.50 -6.60 -11.29
N LEU A 25 8.75 -7.76 -10.68
CA LEU A 25 7.72 -8.73 -10.34
C LEU A 25 6.71 -8.17 -9.32
N ARG A 26 7.18 -7.48 -8.28
CA ARG A 26 6.29 -6.83 -7.32
C ARG A 26 5.43 -5.75 -7.96
N ARG A 27 6.01 -4.97 -8.86
CA ARG A 27 5.26 -3.98 -9.63
C ARG A 27 4.16 -4.63 -10.45
N GLU A 28 4.46 -5.70 -11.18
CA GLU A 28 3.49 -6.46 -11.97
C GLU A 28 2.37 -7.05 -11.08
N GLU A 29 2.72 -7.58 -9.90
CA GLU A 29 1.74 -8.08 -8.91
C GLU A 29 0.79 -6.97 -8.44
N ILE A 30 1.32 -5.79 -8.08
CA ILE A 30 0.51 -4.65 -7.66
C ILE A 30 -0.42 -4.20 -8.79
N GLU A 31 0.11 -4.07 -10.01
CA GLU A 31 -0.68 -3.66 -11.18
C GLU A 31 -1.76 -4.69 -11.55
N ALA A 32 -1.53 -5.97 -11.27
CA ALA A 32 -2.52 -7.04 -11.49
C ALA A 32 -3.65 -7.05 -10.43
N LEU A 33 -3.37 -6.56 -9.23
CA LEU A 33 -4.33 -6.53 -8.10
C LEU A 33 -5.09 -5.21 -8.01
N SER A 34 -4.53 -4.15 -8.57
CA SER A 34 -5.16 -2.83 -8.60
C SER A 34 -5.91 -2.61 -9.91
N SER A 35 -7.06 -1.94 -9.85
CA SER A 35 -7.72 -1.41 -11.04
C SER A 35 -6.97 -0.24 -11.70
N LEU A 36 -5.94 0.27 -11.04
CA LEU A 36 -5.08 1.36 -11.47
C LEU A 36 -3.64 0.86 -11.58
N ALA A 37 -2.91 1.32 -12.60
CA ALA A 37 -1.46 1.13 -12.66
C ALA A 37 -0.76 1.85 -11.50
N ILE A 38 0.46 1.41 -11.15
CA ILE A 38 1.30 2.16 -10.21
C ILE A 38 1.43 3.60 -10.71
N SER A 39 1.05 4.51 -9.85
CA SER A 39 0.84 5.92 -10.12
C SER A 39 2.08 6.73 -9.76
N SER A 40 2.07 7.99 -10.13
CA SER A 40 3.06 8.98 -9.72
C SER A 40 2.34 10.21 -9.18
N PHE A 41 2.91 10.83 -8.15
CA PHE A 41 2.41 12.13 -7.67
C PHE A 41 2.39 13.19 -8.78
N ASP A 42 3.28 13.09 -9.77
CA ASP A 42 3.32 14.03 -10.91
C ASP A 42 2.09 13.93 -11.81
N THR A 43 1.34 12.83 -11.75
CA THR A 43 0.09 12.63 -12.49
C THR A 43 -1.15 13.05 -11.71
N MET A 44 -0.99 13.42 -10.43
CA MET A 44 -2.07 13.89 -9.56
C MET A 44 -2.30 15.39 -9.74
N GLU A 45 -3.20 15.72 -10.66
CA GLU A 45 -3.42 17.11 -11.04
C GLU A 45 -4.35 17.84 -10.07
N LEU A 46 -3.86 18.90 -9.44
CA LEU A 46 -4.61 19.74 -8.49
C LEU A 46 -5.85 20.41 -9.11
N ARG A 47 -5.93 20.51 -10.45
CA ARG A 47 -7.09 21.10 -11.13
C ARG A 47 -8.41 20.34 -10.87
N TYR A 48 -8.34 19.06 -10.51
CA TYR A 48 -9.53 18.26 -10.18
C TYR A 48 -10.14 18.59 -8.82
N TYR A 49 -9.40 19.27 -7.95
CA TYR A 49 -9.91 19.73 -6.67
C TYR A 49 -10.49 21.16 -6.80
N PRO A 50 -11.66 21.43 -6.17
CA PRO A 50 -12.25 22.76 -6.22
C PRO A 50 -11.36 23.82 -5.57
N ASN A 51 -11.33 25.02 -6.15
CA ASN A 51 -10.60 26.15 -5.55
C ASN A 51 -11.54 27.02 -4.71
N THR A 52 -12.42 26.37 -3.94
CA THR A 52 -13.37 27.04 -3.03
C THR A 52 -12.89 26.91 -1.60
N MET A 53 -13.13 27.96 -0.83
CA MET A 53 -12.86 27.96 0.60
C MET A 53 -13.70 26.85 1.28
N ASP A 54 -13.06 26.05 2.13
CA ASP A 54 -13.73 25.12 3.02
C ASP A 54 -13.63 25.65 4.46
N GLU A 55 -14.77 25.78 5.14
CA GLU A 55 -14.80 26.37 6.48
C GLU A 55 -14.12 25.48 7.53
N LYS A 56 -14.13 24.18 7.35
CA LYS A 56 -13.47 23.22 8.27
C LYS A 56 -11.96 23.19 8.09
N LEU A 57 -11.50 23.31 6.86
CA LEU A 57 -10.07 23.36 6.54
C LEU A 57 -9.47 24.75 6.78
N GLY A 58 -10.27 25.81 6.74
CA GLY A 58 -9.83 27.20 6.88
C GLY A 58 -9.06 27.74 5.67
N GLU A 59 -9.04 26.99 4.57
CA GLU A 59 -8.35 27.34 3.32
C GLU A 59 -9.05 26.72 2.11
N PRO A 60 -8.69 27.10 0.86
CA PRO A 60 -9.22 26.47 -0.33
C PRO A 60 -8.85 24.99 -0.40
N VAL A 61 -9.83 24.14 -0.75
CA VAL A 61 -9.63 22.68 -0.87
C VAL A 61 -8.41 22.33 -1.72
N ARG A 62 -8.21 23.04 -2.85
CA ARG A 62 -7.07 22.82 -3.74
C ARG A 62 -5.72 23.09 -3.06
N THR A 63 -5.64 24.12 -2.24
CA THR A 63 -4.42 24.46 -1.48
C THR A 63 -4.12 23.38 -0.47
N TYR A 64 -5.12 22.98 0.33
CA TYR A 64 -5.02 21.89 1.30
C TYR A 64 -4.55 20.57 0.64
N MET A 65 -5.19 20.20 -0.48
CA MET A 65 -4.81 18.99 -1.20
C MET A 65 -3.39 19.05 -1.79
N GLY A 66 -2.95 20.25 -2.19
CA GLY A 66 -1.57 20.48 -2.63
C GLY A 66 -0.57 20.18 -1.52
N GLY A 67 -0.80 20.73 -0.33
CA GLY A 67 0.03 20.43 0.85
C GLY A 67 0.01 18.96 1.23
N LEU A 68 -1.18 18.35 1.28
CA LEU A 68 -1.32 16.91 1.59
C LEU A 68 -0.55 16.02 0.61
N LEU A 69 -0.61 16.29 -0.69
CA LEU A 69 0.12 15.50 -1.69
C LEU A 69 1.64 15.67 -1.56
N GLU A 70 2.11 16.86 -1.17
CA GLU A 70 3.53 17.10 -0.87
C GLU A 70 3.99 16.34 0.37
N ASP A 71 3.18 16.33 1.45
CA ASP A 71 3.47 15.57 2.66
C ASP A 71 3.52 14.07 2.37
N LEU A 72 2.59 13.53 1.58
CA LEU A 72 2.59 12.12 1.18
C LEU A 72 3.78 11.76 0.28
N ARG A 73 4.20 12.68 -0.59
CA ARG A 73 5.43 12.52 -1.39
C ARG A 73 6.66 12.48 -0.48
N SER A 74 6.78 13.43 0.44
CA SER A 74 7.89 13.49 1.40
C SER A 74 7.94 12.21 2.25
N TYR A 75 6.80 11.73 2.74
CA TYR A 75 6.69 10.44 3.43
C TYR A 75 7.27 9.30 2.60
N ALA A 76 6.92 9.21 1.32
CA ALA A 76 7.41 8.13 0.46
C ALA A 76 8.92 8.25 0.15
N GLU A 77 9.42 9.45 -0.07
CA GLU A 77 10.83 9.74 -0.32
C GLU A 77 11.70 9.48 0.92
N GLU A 78 11.18 9.77 2.11
CA GLU A 78 11.87 9.55 3.39
C GLU A 78 11.61 8.16 3.98
N PHE A 79 10.73 7.33 3.36
CA PHE A 79 10.33 6.02 3.87
C PHE A 79 11.51 5.17 4.31
N ASP A 80 11.43 4.65 5.53
CA ASP A 80 12.35 3.69 6.13
C ASP A 80 11.62 2.71 7.07
N HIS A 81 12.34 1.82 7.75
CA HIS A 81 11.77 0.85 8.68
C HIS A 81 11.16 1.47 9.97
N ASN A 82 11.32 2.78 10.19
CA ASN A 82 10.70 3.49 11.32
C ASN A 82 9.56 4.40 10.86
N SER A 83 9.19 4.34 9.57
CA SER A 83 8.08 5.11 9.05
C SER A 83 6.77 4.76 9.75
N GLU A 84 5.89 5.74 9.92
CA GLU A 84 4.59 5.56 10.57
C GLU A 84 3.57 4.93 9.60
N SER A 85 2.56 4.29 10.18
CA SER A 85 1.38 3.85 9.41
C SER A 85 0.50 5.05 9.05
N LEU A 86 -0.14 5.00 7.87
CA LEU A 86 -1.02 6.05 7.38
C LEU A 86 -2.45 5.55 7.20
N MET A 87 -3.42 6.42 7.47
CA MET A 87 -4.81 6.19 7.13
C MET A 87 -5.32 7.32 6.22
N LEU A 88 -5.61 6.96 4.96
CA LEU A 88 -6.18 7.87 3.97
C LEU A 88 -7.70 7.68 3.94
N PHE A 89 -8.45 8.60 4.52
CA PHE A 89 -9.90 8.52 4.61
C PHE A 89 -10.59 9.69 3.90
N GLY A 90 -11.84 9.50 3.55
CA GLY A 90 -12.66 10.52 2.89
C GLY A 90 -13.48 9.95 1.73
N ASN A 91 -14.30 10.79 1.11
CA ASN A 91 -15.23 10.39 0.06
C ASN A 91 -14.54 9.69 -1.13
N ALA A 92 -15.30 8.88 -1.85
CA ALA A 92 -14.85 8.29 -3.11
C ALA A 92 -14.42 9.37 -4.11
N GLY A 93 -13.43 9.05 -4.95
CA GLY A 93 -12.94 9.96 -6.00
C GLY A 93 -11.93 11.01 -5.55
N LEU A 94 -11.53 11.05 -4.27
CA LEU A 94 -10.51 12.02 -3.78
C LEU A 94 -9.06 11.63 -4.09
N GLY A 95 -8.82 10.48 -4.74
CA GLY A 95 -7.48 10.06 -5.14
C GLY A 95 -6.71 9.26 -4.10
N LYS A 96 -7.36 8.71 -3.06
CA LYS A 96 -6.72 7.92 -1.99
C LYS A 96 -5.92 6.74 -2.52
N THR A 97 -6.55 5.88 -3.32
CA THR A 97 -5.89 4.74 -3.99
C THR A 97 -4.74 5.20 -4.88
N HIS A 98 -4.92 6.30 -5.60
CA HIS A 98 -3.90 6.89 -6.47
C HIS A 98 -2.67 7.33 -5.67
N ALA A 99 -2.89 8.02 -4.53
CA ALA A 99 -1.82 8.43 -3.63
C ALA A 99 -1.11 7.22 -3.00
N ALA A 100 -1.86 6.20 -2.54
CA ALA A 100 -1.27 4.98 -2.00
C ALA A 100 -0.39 4.24 -3.02
N LEU A 101 -0.83 4.17 -4.29
CA LEU A 101 -0.03 3.59 -5.38
C LEU A 101 1.18 4.46 -5.77
N ALA A 102 1.08 5.79 -5.65
CA ALA A 102 2.22 6.67 -5.87
C ALA A 102 3.29 6.48 -4.78
N ILE A 103 2.88 6.32 -3.51
CA ILE A 103 3.78 5.95 -2.41
C ILE A 103 4.43 4.59 -2.70
N ALA A 104 3.63 3.57 -3.04
CA ALA A 104 4.15 2.24 -3.40
C ALA A 104 5.24 2.31 -4.47
N GLY A 105 5.03 3.10 -5.51
CA GLY A 105 5.99 3.28 -6.61
C GLY A 105 7.33 3.83 -6.17
N ILE A 106 7.35 4.80 -5.26
CA ILE A 106 8.59 5.38 -4.71
C ILE A 106 9.26 4.39 -3.75
N VAL A 107 8.49 3.78 -2.84
CA VAL A 107 9.01 2.84 -1.83
C VAL A 107 9.64 1.61 -2.50
N LEU A 108 9.01 1.06 -3.56
CA LEU A 108 9.60 -0.02 -4.39
C LEU A 108 10.94 0.36 -5.00
N GLN A 109 11.13 1.61 -5.45
CA GLN A 109 12.40 2.07 -6.03
C GLN A 109 13.53 2.15 -5.00
N LYS A 110 13.18 2.16 -3.71
CA LYS A 110 14.12 2.15 -2.57
C LYS A 110 14.46 0.73 -2.08
N ASP A 111 14.10 -0.30 -2.84
CA ASP A 111 14.35 -1.72 -2.55
C ASP A 111 13.57 -2.30 -1.34
N PHE A 112 12.49 -1.64 -0.90
CA PHE A 112 11.58 -2.20 0.10
C PHE A 112 10.56 -3.16 -0.52
N ASP A 113 10.14 -4.17 0.23
CA ASP A 113 9.08 -5.10 -0.17
C ASP A 113 7.71 -4.47 0.10
N VAL A 114 6.96 -4.23 -0.97
CA VAL A 114 5.63 -3.60 -0.90
C VAL A 114 4.57 -4.60 -1.33
N ILE A 115 3.54 -4.74 -0.50
CA ILE A 115 2.34 -5.51 -0.85
C ILE A 115 1.15 -4.56 -0.90
N TYR A 116 0.47 -4.56 -2.04
CA TYR A 116 -0.82 -3.90 -2.22
C TYR A 116 -1.91 -4.95 -2.36
N VAL A 117 -2.99 -4.78 -1.62
CA VAL A 117 -4.18 -5.63 -1.72
C VAL A 117 -5.44 -4.78 -1.56
N SER A 118 -6.46 -5.11 -2.35
CA SER A 118 -7.84 -4.67 -2.08
C SER A 118 -8.32 -5.40 -0.82
N SER A 119 -8.77 -4.65 0.18
CA SER A 119 -9.20 -5.21 1.47
C SER A 119 -10.31 -6.26 1.30
N PRO A 120 -11.41 -6.01 0.56
CA PRO A 120 -12.47 -7.00 0.38
C PRO A 120 -11.97 -8.27 -0.34
N ASP A 121 -11.10 -8.15 -1.34
CA ASP A 121 -10.57 -9.31 -2.07
C ASP A 121 -9.62 -10.13 -1.21
N PHE A 122 -8.76 -9.46 -0.46
CA PHE A 122 -7.79 -10.11 0.42
C PHE A 122 -8.48 -10.92 1.51
N PHE A 123 -9.39 -10.30 2.26
CA PHE A 123 -10.10 -10.98 3.35
C PHE A 123 -11.11 -12.00 2.82
N GLY A 124 -11.72 -11.74 1.66
CA GLY A 124 -12.57 -12.72 0.98
C GLY A 124 -11.82 -14.00 0.58
N LYS A 125 -10.60 -13.87 0.05
CA LYS A 125 -9.72 -15.01 -0.26
C LYS A 125 -9.32 -15.77 1.00
N LEU A 126 -8.95 -15.07 2.08
CA LEU A 126 -8.62 -15.70 3.36
C LEU A 126 -9.80 -16.48 3.95
N GLU A 127 -11.00 -15.92 3.89
CA GLU A 127 -12.22 -16.57 4.39
C GLU A 127 -12.57 -17.83 3.57
N ASN A 128 -12.49 -17.76 2.24
CA ASN A 128 -12.73 -18.91 1.36
C ASN A 128 -11.68 -20.01 1.58
N ALA A 129 -10.41 -19.67 1.62
CA ALA A 129 -9.32 -20.61 1.83
C ALA A 129 -9.37 -21.34 3.20
N ARG A 130 -10.03 -20.75 4.19
CA ARG A 130 -10.29 -21.40 5.48
C ARG A 130 -11.15 -22.65 5.33
N PHE A 131 -12.10 -22.67 4.40
CA PHE A 131 -12.97 -23.83 4.16
C PHE A 131 -12.27 -24.91 3.35
N ASP A 132 -11.29 -24.56 2.54
CA ASP A 132 -10.54 -25.49 1.67
C ASP A 132 -9.30 -26.07 2.36
N SER A 133 -9.00 -25.69 3.61
CA SER A 133 -7.80 -26.10 4.35
C SER A 133 -6.49 -25.89 3.56
N SER A 134 -6.45 -24.85 2.73
CA SER A 134 -5.31 -24.61 1.85
C SER A 134 -4.17 -23.89 2.59
N GLU A 135 -2.92 -24.32 2.34
CA GLU A 135 -1.70 -23.63 2.77
C GLU A 135 -1.61 -22.20 2.20
N ASP A 136 -2.46 -21.89 1.22
CA ASP A 136 -2.48 -20.60 0.54
C ASP A 136 -2.91 -19.44 1.45
N ALA A 137 -3.91 -19.65 2.35
CA ALA A 137 -4.37 -18.62 3.29
C ALA A 137 -3.28 -18.22 4.28
N GLU A 138 -2.60 -19.21 4.87
CA GLU A 138 -1.52 -18.97 5.82
C GLU A 138 -0.33 -18.28 5.14
N THR A 139 0.01 -18.70 3.94
CA THR A 139 1.07 -18.07 3.14
C THR A 139 0.73 -16.64 2.79
N LEU A 140 -0.51 -16.36 2.34
CA LEU A 140 -0.98 -15.03 2.01
C LEU A 140 -0.93 -14.09 3.22
N LEU A 141 -1.43 -14.55 4.36
CA LEU A 141 -1.42 -13.77 5.60
C LEU A 141 0.01 -13.53 6.12
N ARG A 142 0.86 -14.55 6.06
CA ARG A 142 2.27 -14.45 6.44
C ARG A 142 3.01 -13.45 5.56
N THR A 143 2.80 -13.49 4.24
CA THR A 143 3.43 -12.58 3.29
C THR A 143 2.99 -11.13 3.55
N ALA A 144 1.70 -10.88 3.74
CA ALA A 144 1.19 -9.57 4.10
C ALA A 144 1.69 -9.08 5.47
N SER A 145 1.87 -10.00 6.43
CA SER A 145 2.39 -9.66 7.77
C SER A 145 3.87 -9.27 7.75
N ALA A 146 4.66 -9.80 6.80
CA ALA A 146 6.12 -9.66 6.76
C ALA A 146 6.63 -8.56 5.81
N ALA A 147 5.80 -8.04 4.91
CA ALA A 147 6.18 -7.01 3.95
C ALA A 147 6.64 -5.73 4.66
N ASP A 148 7.63 -5.03 4.10
CA ASP A 148 8.12 -3.75 4.65
C ASP A 148 7.01 -2.69 4.65
N LEU A 149 6.20 -2.64 3.59
CA LEU A 149 5.01 -1.82 3.50
C LEU A 149 3.81 -2.67 3.06
N LEU A 150 2.73 -2.63 3.83
CA LEU A 150 1.42 -3.19 3.43
C LEU A 150 0.46 -2.05 3.10
N ILE A 151 -0.22 -2.15 1.96
CA ILE A 151 -1.30 -1.25 1.57
C ILE A 151 -2.60 -2.05 1.52
N LEU A 152 -3.53 -1.71 2.41
CA LEU A 152 -4.91 -2.23 2.44
C LEU A 152 -5.83 -1.19 1.83
N ASP A 153 -6.21 -1.39 0.58
CA ASP A 153 -7.02 -0.44 -0.17
C ASP A 153 -8.51 -0.74 -0.02
N ASP A 154 -9.30 0.32 0.07
CA ASP A 154 -10.77 0.32 0.11
C ASP A 154 -11.38 -0.43 1.31
N LEU A 155 -10.75 -0.29 2.49
CA LEU A 155 -11.25 -0.86 3.76
C LEU A 155 -12.65 -0.33 4.08
N GLY A 156 -13.54 -1.26 4.52
CA GLY A 156 -14.91 -0.95 4.93
C GLY A 156 -15.96 -1.26 3.86
N THR A 157 -15.57 -1.90 2.76
CA THR A 157 -16.47 -2.40 1.71
C THR A 157 -16.66 -3.92 1.79
N GLU A 158 -15.91 -4.61 2.64
CA GLU A 158 -16.00 -6.04 2.91
C GLU A 158 -17.19 -6.40 3.82
N PHE A 159 -17.58 -7.68 3.77
CA PHE A 159 -18.54 -8.21 4.74
C PHE A 159 -17.88 -8.36 6.11
N VAL A 160 -18.44 -7.67 7.11
CA VAL A 160 -17.94 -7.71 8.48
C VAL A 160 -18.37 -9.02 9.15
N THR A 161 -17.48 -10.03 9.09
CA THR A 161 -17.65 -11.30 9.80
C THR A 161 -16.78 -11.35 11.06
N PRO A 162 -17.07 -12.21 12.06
CA PRO A 162 -16.17 -12.42 13.20
C PRO A 162 -14.75 -12.85 12.76
N TYR A 163 -14.63 -13.60 11.67
CA TYR A 163 -13.35 -14.02 11.11
C TYR A 163 -12.59 -12.81 10.56
N PHE A 164 -13.24 -11.96 9.75
CA PHE A 164 -12.65 -10.73 9.26
C PHE A 164 -12.11 -9.88 10.41
N ILE A 165 -12.93 -9.59 11.43
CA ILE A 165 -12.52 -8.75 12.57
C ILE A 165 -11.27 -9.33 13.25
N THR A 166 -11.27 -10.64 13.55
CA THR A 166 -10.17 -11.30 14.25
C THR A 166 -8.89 -11.28 13.40
N THR A 167 -9.00 -11.58 12.12
CA THR A 167 -7.87 -11.66 11.20
C THR A 167 -7.28 -10.28 10.93
N PHE A 168 -8.12 -9.28 10.69
CA PHE A 168 -7.72 -7.89 10.50
C PHE A 168 -7.00 -7.34 11.73
N TYR A 169 -7.59 -7.53 12.93
CA TYR A 169 -6.98 -7.12 14.18
C TYR A 169 -5.62 -7.79 14.41
N SER A 170 -5.52 -9.11 14.18
CA SER A 170 -4.27 -9.85 14.32
C SER A 170 -3.21 -9.37 13.33
N LEU A 171 -3.57 -9.14 12.08
CA LEU A 171 -2.67 -8.62 11.05
C LEU A 171 -2.08 -7.27 11.45
N LEU A 172 -2.95 -6.32 11.82
CA LEU A 172 -2.50 -4.98 12.21
C LEU A 172 -1.66 -5.00 13.48
N ASN A 173 -2.04 -5.77 14.51
CA ASN A 173 -1.26 -5.86 15.75
C ASN A 173 0.11 -6.51 15.53
N ASN A 174 0.18 -7.56 14.71
CA ASN A 174 1.46 -8.20 14.40
C ASN A 174 2.40 -7.22 13.70
N ARG A 175 1.89 -6.46 12.72
CA ARG A 175 2.67 -5.46 11.99
C ARG A 175 3.08 -4.29 12.89
N LEU A 176 2.16 -3.78 13.71
CA LEU A 176 2.45 -2.72 14.68
C LEU A 176 3.50 -3.18 15.69
N GLY A 177 3.37 -4.39 16.21
CA GLY A 177 4.36 -4.98 17.14
C GLY A 177 5.74 -5.22 16.53
N ALA A 178 5.79 -5.41 15.20
CA ALA A 178 7.04 -5.57 14.44
C ALA A 178 7.59 -4.22 13.93
N GLY A 179 6.89 -3.10 14.14
CA GLY A 179 7.27 -1.79 13.61
C GLY A 179 7.16 -1.67 12.09
N LEU A 180 6.27 -2.46 11.47
CA LEU A 180 6.09 -2.49 10.01
C LEU A 180 4.94 -1.57 9.58
N PRO A 181 5.21 -0.52 8.76
CA PRO A 181 4.22 0.43 8.31
C PRO A 181 3.07 -0.20 7.50
N THR A 182 1.87 0.29 7.75
CA THR A 182 0.67 -0.09 7.00
C THR A 182 -0.07 1.16 6.53
N ILE A 183 -0.39 1.22 5.25
CA ILE A 183 -1.26 2.25 4.68
C ILE A 183 -2.65 1.65 4.50
N VAL A 184 -3.66 2.32 5.02
CA VAL A 184 -5.06 1.93 4.83
C VAL A 184 -5.77 3.05 4.09
N THR A 185 -6.52 2.71 3.04
CA THR A 185 -7.47 3.65 2.44
C THR A 185 -8.90 3.25 2.78
N THR A 186 -9.77 4.21 3.00
CA THR A 186 -11.18 3.94 3.31
C THR A 186 -12.09 5.07 2.83
N ASN A 187 -13.32 4.72 2.49
CA ASN A 187 -14.39 5.69 2.19
C ASN A 187 -15.24 6.02 3.42
N ILE A 188 -14.98 5.37 4.56
CA ILE A 188 -15.68 5.68 5.81
C ILE A 188 -15.19 7.05 6.26
N ALA A 189 -16.10 8.04 6.25
CA ALA A 189 -15.83 9.33 6.85
C ALA A 189 -16.08 9.22 8.36
N ASP A 190 -15.27 9.96 9.14
CA ASP A 190 -15.59 10.15 10.55
C ASP A 190 -16.97 10.77 10.68
N GLY A 191 -17.87 10.05 11.37
CA GLY A 191 -19.24 10.49 11.67
C GLY A 191 -19.30 11.54 12.77
#